data_0380e855da13201596620e902f43b73d
#
_entry.id   0380e855da13201596620e902f43b73d
#
_cell.length_a   1.000
_cell.length_b   1.000
_cell.length_c   1.000
_cell.angle_alpha   90.00
_cell.angle_beta   90.00
_cell.angle_gamma   90.00
#
_symmetry.space_group_name_H-M   'P 1'
#
loop_
_entity.id
_entity.type
_entity.pdbx_description
1 polymer ?
#
loop_
_entity_poly.entity_id
_entity_poly.type
_entity_poly.pdbx_seq_one_letter_code
_entity_poly.pdbx_strand_id
1 'polypeptide(L)'
;MTQRIKRAIGIVVCGLVLAIPALAPAMADKGRIIVQSTTSTQNSGLLNYLLPKFKAETGITVHVVAVGTGQALKNARNGDGDVLLVHAKAAEEKFIEQGFGVKRRDVMYNDFVIVGPAKDPAGIAGSTDAVAALGKIAAAKARFASRGDDSGTHKKEKALWKLAGIDPSQASGDWYRELGSGMGATLNAAAGMNAYTMSDRATWIAFGNKADLKVLAQHDAKLFNQYGVILVNPERHKHVRAKAGQSFIDWLTGPKGQAAIAAFKVKGKQLFFPNAHKASS
;
A
#
# COMPACT_ATOMS: atom_id res chain seq x y z
N MET A 1 49.30 39.66 77.44
CA MET A 1 48.22 40.22 76.61
C MET A 1 48.08 39.35 75.38
N THR A 2 47.17 38.39 75.43
CA THR A 2 47.01 37.34 74.40
C THR A 2 45.61 37.48 73.76
N GLN A 3 45.58 37.92 72.51
CA GLN A 3 44.36 37.98 71.72
C GLN A 3 44.05 36.58 71.08
N ARG A 4 42.88 36.07 71.40
CA ARG A 4 42.36 34.84 70.80
C ARG A 4 41.55 35.21 69.52
N ILE A 5 42.06 34.69 68.36
CA ILE A 5 41.35 34.78 67.08
C ILE A 5 40.38 33.60 67.02
N LYS A 6 39.09 33.92 66.95
CA LYS A 6 38.01 32.95 66.64
C LYS A 6 37.89 32.80 65.14
N ARG A 7 38.20 31.60 64.61
CA ARG A 7 37.94 31.22 63.22
C ARG A 7 36.51 30.64 63.18
N ALA A 8 35.64 31.30 62.38
CA ALA A 8 34.33 30.78 62.03
C ALA A 8 34.48 29.86 60.80
N ILE A 9 34.06 28.60 60.93
CA ILE A 9 34.01 27.65 59.83
C ILE A 9 32.59 27.75 59.25
N GLY A 10 32.47 28.30 58.05
CA GLY A 10 31.22 28.29 57.27
C GLY A 10 31.10 26.95 56.53
N ILE A 11 30.05 26.16 56.88
CA ILE A 11 29.69 24.95 56.14
C ILE A 11 28.81 25.36 54.96
N VAL A 12 29.35 25.20 53.75
CA VAL A 12 28.57 25.34 52.50
C VAL A 12 27.92 23.99 52.22
N VAL A 13 26.62 23.88 52.43
CA VAL A 13 25.82 22.71 52.03
C VAL A 13 25.47 22.87 50.54
N CYS A 14 26.21 22.18 49.68
CA CYS A 14 25.91 22.10 48.24
C CYS A 14 24.78 21.08 48.06
N GLY A 15 23.55 21.55 47.88
CA GLY A 15 22.38 20.70 47.57
C GLY A 15 22.47 20.13 46.17
N LEU A 16 22.79 18.82 46.08
CA LEU A 16 22.76 18.07 44.81
C LEU A 16 21.33 17.77 44.45
N VAL A 17 20.74 18.55 43.51
CA VAL A 17 19.43 18.27 42.92
C VAL A 17 19.60 17.10 41.95
N LEU A 18 19.28 15.88 42.38
CA LEU A 18 19.14 14.72 41.50
C LEU A 18 17.90 14.90 40.60
N ALA A 19 18.15 15.31 39.36
CA ALA A 19 17.13 15.25 38.32
C ALA A 19 16.83 13.78 38.01
N ILE A 20 15.70 13.25 38.53
CA ILE A 20 15.19 11.92 38.17
C ILE A 20 14.63 12.04 36.73
N PRO A 21 15.20 11.34 35.74
CA PRO A 21 14.57 11.30 34.42
C PRO A 21 13.20 10.65 34.57
N ALA A 22 12.14 11.36 34.17
CA ALA A 22 10.79 10.81 34.06
C ALA A 22 10.83 9.68 33.01
N LEU A 23 10.82 8.43 33.46
CA LEU A 23 10.59 7.29 32.58
C LEU A 23 9.19 7.45 32.01
N ALA A 24 9.10 7.77 30.73
CA ALA A 24 7.83 7.65 30.00
C ALA A 24 7.36 6.19 30.15
N PRO A 25 6.08 5.95 30.51
CA PRO A 25 5.58 4.59 30.65
C PRO A 25 5.75 3.85 29.33
N ALA A 26 6.53 2.77 29.33
CA ALA A 26 6.61 1.85 28.21
C ALA A 26 5.20 1.32 27.94
N MET A 27 4.64 1.61 26.75
CA MET A 27 3.32 1.09 26.37
C MET A 27 3.40 -0.44 26.38
N ALA A 28 2.62 -1.08 27.25
CA ALA A 28 2.54 -2.54 27.30
C ALA A 28 2.18 -3.09 25.92
N ASP A 29 2.88 -4.15 25.48
CA ASP A 29 2.54 -4.84 24.22
C ASP A 29 1.14 -5.46 24.35
N LYS A 30 0.16 -4.83 23.69
CA LYS A 30 -1.25 -5.28 23.66
C LYS A 30 -1.47 -6.41 22.65
N GLY A 31 -0.42 -7.03 22.19
CA GLY A 31 -0.47 -8.13 21.24
C GLY A 31 -0.12 -7.73 19.81
N ARG A 32 -0.27 -8.71 18.92
CA ARG A 32 0.08 -8.56 17.50
C ARG A 32 -1.07 -9.03 16.62
N ILE A 33 -1.17 -8.49 15.42
CA ILE A 33 -2.06 -8.96 14.35
C ILE A 33 -1.28 -9.22 13.07
N ILE A 34 -1.84 -10.06 12.20
CA ILE A 34 -1.34 -10.31 10.84
C ILE A 34 -2.26 -9.63 9.84
N VAL A 35 -1.71 -8.77 9.01
CA VAL A 35 -2.41 -8.10 7.91
C VAL A 35 -1.96 -8.69 6.60
N GLN A 36 -2.87 -9.35 5.89
CA GLN A 36 -2.66 -9.79 4.52
C GLN A 36 -2.80 -8.58 3.58
N SER A 37 -1.76 -8.27 2.83
CA SER A 37 -1.71 -7.10 1.96
C SER A 37 -0.97 -7.39 0.65
N THR A 38 -0.70 -6.34 -0.14
CA THR A 38 -0.07 -6.50 -1.45
C THR A 38 1.36 -5.98 -1.50
N THR A 39 2.17 -6.58 -2.38
CA THR A 39 3.55 -6.12 -2.64
C THR A 39 3.59 -4.67 -3.11
N SER A 40 2.60 -4.21 -3.89
CA SER A 40 2.52 -2.82 -4.32
C SER A 40 2.27 -1.87 -3.15
N THR A 41 1.38 -2.23 -2.20
CA THR A 41 1.16 -1.45 -0.97
C THR A 41 2.43 -1.38 -0.12
N GLN A 42 3.13 -2.50 0.05
CA GLN A 42 4.40 -2.55 0.77
C GLN A 42 5.47 -1.69 0.10
N ASN A 43 5.65 -1.83 -1.21
CA ASN A 43 6.68 -1.13 -1.99
C ASN A 43 6.44 0.39 -2.08
N SER A 44 5.21 0.86 -1.89
CA SER A 44 4.91 2.28 -1.81
C SER A 44 5.52 2.98 -0.58
N GLY A 45 5.89 2.22 0.46
CA GLY A 45 6.38 2.74 1.73
C GLY A 45 5.28 3.19 2.70
N LEU A 46 4.00 3.18 2.28
CA LEU A 46 2.89 3.66 3.11
C LEU A 46 2.79 2.91 4.43
N LEU A 47 2.88 1.57 4.42
CA LEU A 47 2.76 0.77 5.63
C LEU A 47 3.90 1.05 6.61
N ASN A 48 5.13 1.24 6.13
CA ASN A 48 6.27 1.61 6.97
C ASN A 48 6.05 2.97 7.67
N TYR A 49 5.28 3.87 7.06
CA TYR A 49 4.93 5.17 7.64
C TYR A 49 3.76 5.09 8.63
N LEU A 50 2.73 4.27 8.34
CA LEU A 50 1.51 4.18 9.15
C LEU A 50 1.66 3.31 10.40
N LEU A 51 2.30 2.14 10.29
CA LEU A 51 2.30 1.13 11.35
C LEU A 51 3.00 1.56 12.63
N PRO A 52 4.12 2.33 12.63
CA PRO A 52 4.69 2.88 13.85
C PRO A 52 3.73 3.82 14.60
N LYS A 53 2.93 4.62 13.86
CA LYS A 53 1.95 5.54 14.44
C LYS A 53 0.81 4.77 15.12
N PHE A 54 0.27 3.74 14.45
CA PHE A 54 -0.73 2.86 15.02
C PHE A 54 -0.22 2.17 16.29
N LYS A 55 1.00 1.61 16.24
CA LYS A 55 1.62 0.95 17.41
C LYS A 55 1.82 1.92 18.57
N ALA A 56 2.28 3.14 18.32
CA ALA A 56 2.48 4.16 19.36
C ALA A 56 1.18 4.55 20.05
N GLU A 57 0.04 4.51 19.35
CA GLU A 57 -1.27 4.88 19.93
C GLU A 57 -1.97 3.71 20.63
N THR A 58 -1.80 2.49 20.12
CA THR A 58 -2.59 1.33 20.57
C THR A 58 -1.81 0.29 21.34
N GLY A 59 -0.49 0.25 21.20
CA GLY A 59 0.38 -0.82 21.69
C GLY A 59 0.29 -2.13 20.88
N ILE A 60 -0.50 -2.16 19.78
CA ILE A 60 -0.66 -3.36 18.94
C ILE A 60 0.41 -3.35 17.84
N THR A 61 1.12 -4.47 17.69
CA THR A 61 2.09 -4.67 16.60
C THR A 61 1.41 -5.29 15.38
N VAL A 62 1.64 -4.75 14.20
CA VAL A 62 1.13 -5.29 12.93
C VAL A 62 2.24 -5.95 12.15
N HIS A 63 2.06 -7.23 11.83
CA HIS A 63 2.89 -7.97 10.89
C HIS A 63 2.20 -8.03 9.54
N VAL A 64 2.88 -7.53 8.50
CA VAL A 64 2.33 -7.50 7.14
C VAL A 64 2.87 -8.69 6.34
N VAL A 65 1.96 -9.44 5.72
CA VAL A 65 2.26 -10.43 4.70
C VAL A 65 1.92 -9.82 3.35
N ALA A 66 2.93 -9.38 2.61
CA ALA A 66 2.80 -8.67 1.35
C ALA A 66 3.03 -9.63 0.17
N VAL A 67 1.94 -9.99 -0.52
CA VAL A 67 1.93 -10.92 -1.66
C VAL A 67 1.04 -10.38 -2.78
N GLY A 68 0.81 -11.13 -3.86
CA GLY A 68 -0.21 -10.77 -4.84
C GLY A 68 -1.62 -10.79 -4.24
N THR A 69 -2.56 -9.98 -4.76
CA THR A 69 -3.93 -9.88 -4.20
C THR A 69 -4.63 -11.23 -4.12
N GLY A 70 -4.49 -12.07 -5.14
CA GLY A 70 -5.08 -13.43 -5.16
C GLY A 70 -4.55 -14.29 -4.02
N GLN A 71 -3.24 -14.26 -3.78
CA GLN A 71 -2.62 -14.99 -2.67
C GLN A 71 -3.00 -14.39 -1.31
N ALA A 72 -3.08 -13.06 -1.18
CA ALA A 72 -3.54 -12.40 0.06
C ALA A 72 -4.97 -12.83 0.42
N LEU A 73 -5.88 -12.86 -0.58
CA LEU A 73 -7.24 -13.37 -0.42
C LEU A 73 -7.27 -14.85 -0.05
N LYS A 74 -6.41 -15.68 -0.67
CA LYS A 74 -6.30 -17.11 -0.34
C LYS A 74 -5.84 -17.32 1.09
N ASN A 75 -4.79 -16.62 1.52
CA ASN A 75 -4.30 -16.67 2.89
C ASN A 75 -5.40 -16.26 3.90
N ALA A 76 -6.10 -15.14 3.62
CA ALA A 76 -7.20 -14.69 4.46
C ALA A 76 -8.37 -15.69 4.52
N ARG A 77 -8.69 -16.39 3.41
CA ARG A 77 -9.69 -17.49 3.40
C ARG A 77 -9.30 -18.66 4.28
N ASN A 78 -8.00 -18.95 4.36
CA ASN A 78 -7.48 -20.02 5.21
C ASN A 78 -7.41 -19.63 6.69
N GLY A 79 -7.61 -18.33 7.01
CA GLY A 79 -7.43 -17.80 8.36
C GLY A 79 -5.99 -17.41 8.70
N ASP A 80 -5.07 -17.35 7.72
CA ASP A 80 -3.65 -17.03 7.92
C ASP A 80 -3.41 -15.52 8.18
N GLY A 81 -4.46 -14.77 8.52
CA GLY A 81 -4.41 -13.35 8.86
C GLY A 81 -5.62 -12.90 9.64
N ASP A 82 -5.48 -11.79 10.35
CA ASP A 82 -6.55 -11.16 11.12
C ASP A 82 -7.32 -10.13 10.27
N VAL A 83 -6.61 -9.45 9.38
CA VAL A 83 -7.14 -8.37 8.52
C VAL A 83 -6.62 -8.54 7.09
N LEU A 84 -7.47 -8.21 6.13
CA LEU A 84 -7.14 -8.10 4.70
C LEU A 84 -7.16 -6.61 4.31
N LEU A 85 -6.06 -6.11 3.72
CA LEU A 85 -5.93 -4.74 3.21
C LEU A 85 -5.41 -4.79 1.77
N VAL A 86 -6.30 -4.71 0.81
CA VAL A 86 -6.01 -4.88 -0.63
C VAL A 86 -6.77 -3.86 -1.48
N HIS A 87 -6.68 -3.94 -2.81
CA HIS A 87 -7.26 -2.97 -3.73
C HIS A 87 -7.86 -3.65 -4.99
N ALA A 88 -8.77 -4.59 -4.78
CA ALA A 88 -9.49 -5.31 -5.83
C ALA A 88 -10.96 -5.49 -5.44
N LYS A 89 -11.73 -4.37 -5.46
CA LYS A 89 -13.08 -4.26 -4.89
C LYS A 89 -13.98 -5.46 -5.19
N ALA A 90 -14.09 -5.87 -6.44
CA ALA A 90 -14.94 -7.02 -6.82
C ALA A 90 -14.52 -8.34 -6.15
N ALA A 91 -13.21 -8.58 -6.00
CA ALA A 91 -12.71 -9.77 -5.32
C ALA A 91 -12.89 -9.69 -3.80
N GLU A 92 -12.83 -8.49 -3.24
CA GLU A 92 -13.08 -8.19 -1.83
C GLU A 92 -14.57 -8.40 -1.48
N GLU A 93 -15.47 -7.92 -2.34
CA GLU A 93 -16.92 -8.10 -2.20
C GLU A 93 -17.27 -9.59 -2.26
N LYS A 94 -16.73 -10.34 -3.23
CA LYS A 94 -16.90 -11.79 -3.31
C LYS A 94 -16.38 -12.52 -2.06
N PHE A 95 -15.28 -12.05 -1.47
CA PHE A 95 -14.74 -12.59 -0.22
C PHE A 95 -15.73 -12.43 0.95
N ILE A 96 -16.42 -11.28 1.03
CA ILE A 96 -17.50 -11.02 2.01
C ILE A 96 -18.72 -11.91 1.72
N GLU A 97 -19.21 -11.94 0.48
CA GLU A 97 -20.38 -12.76 0.06
C GLU A 97 -20.18 -14.22 0.41
N GLN A 98 -18.97 -14.74 0.30
CA GLN A 98 -18.60 -16.11 0.67
C GLN A 98 -18.45 -16.32 2.18
N GLY A 99 -18.65 -15.30 3.01
CA GLY A 99 -18.60 -15.36 4.47
C GLY A 99 -17.19 -15.44 5.06
N PHE A 100 -16.13 -15.14 4.29
CA PHE A 100 -14.75 -15.16 4.79
C PHE A 100 -14.35 -13.87 5.50
N GLY A 101 -15.02 -12.76 5.22
CA GLY A 101 -14.84 -11.47 5.85
C GLY A 101 -16.12 -10.94 6.48
N VAL A 102 -16.00 -10.05 7.47
CA VAL A 102 -17.16 -9.49 8.17
C VAL A 102 -17.77 -8.33 7.38
N LYS A 103 -16.99 -7.30 7.11
CA LYS A 103 -17.44 -6.08 6.42
C LYS A 103 -16.26 -5.42 5.72
N ARG A 104 -16.47 -5.01 4.46
CA ARG A 104 -15.53 -4.17 3.74
C ARG A 104 -15.73 -2.70 4.12
N ARG A 105 -14.63 -1.97 4.34
CA ARG A 105 -14.62 -0.50 4.46
C ARG A 105 -13.65 0.07 3.43
N ASP A 106 -14.03 1.18 2.80
CA ASP A 106 -13.10 1.99 2.02
C ASP A 106 -12.07 2.64 2.94
N VAL A 107 -10.84 2.77 2.47
CA VAL A 107 -9.73 3.33 3.25
C VAL A 107 -9.19 4.59 2.57
N MET A 108 -8.78 4.42 1.33
CA MET A 108 -8.10 5.41 0.52
C MET A 108 -8.15 4.98 -0.94
N TYR A 109 -7.79 5.88 -1.83
CA TYR A 109 -7.56 5.54 -3.23
C TYR A 109 -6.23 6.12 -3.74
N ASN A 110 -5.72 5.53 -4.79
CA ASN A 110 -4.75 6.10 -5.71
C ASN A 110 -5.20 5.79 -7.14
N ASP A 111 -4.35 5.96 -8.11
CA ASP A 111 -4.63 5.58 -9.49
C ASP A 111 -3.55 4.69 -10.07
N PHE A 112 -3.90 4.04 -11.17
CA PHE A 112 -2.95 3.40 -12.05
C PHE A 112 -2.49 4.36 -13.14
N VAL A 113 -1.34 4.06 -13.71
CA VAL A 113 -0.77 4.73 -14.87
C VAL A 113 -0.31 3.69 -15.87
N ILE A 114 -0.35 4.02 -17.16
CA ILE A 114 0.34 3.26 -18.20
C ILE A 114 1.66 3.98 -18.46
N VAL A 115 2.75 3.29 -18.22
CA VAL A 115 4.11 3.77 -18.50
C VAL A 115 4.67 3.04 -19.70
N GLY A 116 5.59 3.67 -20.40
CA GLY A 116 6.22 3.08 -21.57
C GLY A 116 7.43 3.89 -22.04
N PRO A 117 8.11 3.45 -23.09
CA PRO A 117 9.30 4.10 -23.61
C PRO A 117 9.01 5.52 -24.08
N ALA A 118 9.95 6.45 -23.87
CA ALA A 118 9.82 7.84 -24.26
C ALA A 118 9.57 8.04 -25.78
N LYS A 119 10.03 7.08 -26.62
CA LYS A 119 9.78 7.08 -28.06
C LYS A 119 8.32 6.80 -28.45
N ASP A 120 7.53 6.21 -27.53
CA ASP A 120 6.11 5.95 -27.65
C ASP A 120 5.68 5.35 -29.02
N PRO A 121 6.14 4.17 -29.40
CA PRO A 121 5.85 3.60 -30.71
C PRO A 121 4.35 3.36 -30.97
N ALA A 122 3.52 3.28 -29.93
CA ALA A 122 2.07 3.13 -30.04
C ALA A 122 1.31 4.48 -30.08
N GLY A 123 1.98 5.60 -29.86
CA GLY A 123 1.37 6.94 -29.92
C GLY A 123 0.30 7.15 -28.85
N ILE A 124 0.57 6.81 -27.59
CA ILE A 124 -0.37 6.96 -26.46
C ILE A 124 -0.04 8.13 -25.53
N ALA A 125 1.04 8.87 -25.78
CA ALA A 125 1.47 9.95 -24.91
C ALA A 125 0.37 10.99 -24.72
N GLY A 126 0.11 11.34 -23.44
CA GLY A 126 -0.94 12.29 -23.06
C GLY A 126 -2.36 11.71 -23.07
N SER A 127 -2.53 10.40 -23.29
CA SER A 127 -3.86 9.77 -23.29
C SER A 127 -4.53 9.84 -21.91
N THR A 128 -5.80 10.22 -21.92
CA THR A 128 -6.71 10.15 -20.76
C THR A 128 -7.78 9.05 -20.94
N ASP A 129 -7.62 8.18 -21.93
CA ASP A 129 -8.42 6.98 -22.14
C ASP A 129 -7.50 5.75 -22.16
N ALA A 130 -7.48 5.01 -21.07
CA ALA A 130 -6.65 3.83 -20.88
C ALA A 130 -7.05 2.68 -21.81
N VAL A 131 -8.32 2.56 -22.16
CA VAL A 131 -8.84 1.51 -23.06
C VAL A 131 -8.37 1.77 -24.49
N ALA A 132 -8.51 3.01 -24.96
CA ALA A 132 -8.00 3.40 -26.27
C ALA A 132 -6.46 3.28 -26.34
N ALA A 133 -5.75 3.64 -25.26
CA ALA A 133 -4.30 3.49 -25.18
C ALA A 133 -3.86 2.03 -25.32
N LEU A 134 -4.52 1.10 -24.62
CA LEU A 134 -4.26 -0.32 -24.74
C LEU A 134 -4.57 -0.83 -26.17
N GLY A 135 -5.68 -0.39 -26.78
CA GLY A 135 -6.01 -0.70 -28.18
C GLY A 135 -4.90 -0.31 -29.15
N LYS A 136 -4.33 0.90 -28.99
CA LYS A 136 -3.18 1.35 -29.81
C LYS A 136 -1.93 0.52 -29.59
N ILE A 137 -1.63 0.14 -28.35
CA ILE A 137 -0.49 -0.73 -28.03
C ILE A 137 -0.62 -2.09 -28.74
N ALA A 138 -1.81 -2.71 -28.69
CA ALA A 138 -2.08 -3.97 -29.37
C ALA A 138 -2.01 -3.83 -30.88
N ALA A 139 -2.62 -2.79 -31.47
CA ALA A 139 -2.58 -2.54 -32.92
C ALA A 139 -1.16 -2.35 -33.45
N ALA A 140 -0.31 -1.66 -32.69
CA ALA A 140 1.11 -1.48 -33.00
C ALA A 140 1.96 -2.73 -32.71
N LYS A 141 1.41 -3.78 -32.06
CA LYS A 141 2.14 -4.93 -31.51
C LYS A 141 3.34 -4.49 -30.68
N ALA A 142 3.19 -3.35 -30.00
CA ALA A 142 4.24 -2.79 -29.16
C ALA A 142 4.37 -3.60 -27.88
N ARG A 143 5.61 -3.88 -27.45
CA ARG A 143 5.87 -4.73 -26.29
C ARG A 143 5.14 -4.22 -25.05
N PHE A 144 4.41 -5.12 -24.40
CA PHE A 144 3.72 -4.86 -23.15
C PHE A 144 4.14 -5.90 -22.10
N ALA A 145 4.63 -5.42 -20.96
CA ALA A 145 5.01 -6.26 -19.82
C ALA A 145 3.84 -6.31 -18.83
N SER A 146 3.18 -7.45 -18.76
CA SER A 146 2.15 -7.75 -17.77
C SER A 146 2.76 -8.34 -16.52
N ARG A 147 2.18 -8.06 -15.37
CA ARG A 147 2.56 -8.72 -14.13
C ARG A 147 2.31 -10.23 -14.17
N GLY A 148 1.20 -10.69 -14.74
CA GLY A 148 0.87 -12.11 -14.88
C GLY A 148 0.73 -12.89 -13.56
N ASP A 149 0.59 -12.20 -12.39
CA ASP A 149 0.74 -12.76 -11.03
C ASP A 149 -0.57 -12.74 -10.22
N ASP A 150 -1.72 -12.57 -10.87
CA ASP A 150 -3.05 -12.44 -10.24
C ASP A 150 -3.15 -11.31 -9.19
N SER A 151 -2.28 -10.31 -9.25
CA SER A 151 -2.32 -9.11 -8.40
C SER A 151 -3.50 -8.20 -8.72
N GLY A 152 -3.74 -7.19 -7.87
CA GLY A 152 -4.74 -6.15 -8.15
C GLY A 152 -4.42 -5.36 -9.42
N THR A 153 -3.14 -5.10 -9.72
CA THR A 153 -2.70 -4.48 -10.97
C THR A 153 -3.01 -5.38 -12.16
N HIS A 154 -2.67 -6.66 -12.09
CA HIS A 154 -2.95 -7.62 -13.15
C HIS A 154 -4.47 -7.78 -13.39
N LYS A 155 -5.28 -7.85 -12.33
CA LYS A 155 -6.76 -7.89 -12.45
C LYS A 155 -7.31 -6.63 -13.12
N LYS A 156 -6.81 -5.46 -12.76
CA LYS A 156 -7.20 -4.19 -13.39
C LYS A 156 -6.78 -4.15 -14.86
N GLU A 157 -5.58 -4.56 -15.19
CA GLU A 157 -5.05 -4.66 -16.53
C GLU A 157 -5.95 -5.54 -17.40
N LYS A 158 -6.25 -6.76 -16.96
CA LYS A 158 -7.14 -7.69 -17.67
C LYS A 158 -8.55 -7.11 -17.88
N ALA A 159 -9.08 -6.40 -16.88
CA ALA A 159 -10.38 -5.73 -17.03
C ALA A 159 -10.35 -4.64 -18.11
N LEU A 160 -9.26 -3.88 -18.21
CA LEU A 160 -9.10 -2.85 -19.25
C LEU A 160 -8.91 -3.46 -20.64
N TRP A 161 -8.14 -4.54 -20.77
CA TRP A 161 -8.02 -5.30 -22.04
C TRP A 161 -9.37 -5.82 -22.51
N LYS A 162 -10.16 -6.38 -21.57
CA LYS A 162 -11.53 -6.84 -21.87
C LYS A 162 -12.44 -5.71 -22.37
N LEU A 163 -12.34 -4.52 -21.77
CA LEU A 163 -13.07 -3.32 -22.21
C LEU A 163 -12.62 -2.86 -23.60
N ALA A 164 -11.37 -3.09 -23.97
CA ALA A 164 -10.86 -2.83 -25.32
C ALA A 164 -11.30 -3.89 -26.34
N GLY A 165 -12.00 -4.95 -25.93
CA GLY A 165 -12.36 -6.08 -26.79
C GLY A 165 -11.18 -6.94 -27.21
N ILE A 166 -10.08 -6.91 -26.47
CA ILE A 166 -8.81 -7.57 -26.80
C ILE A 166 -8.50 -8.63 -25.75
N ASP A 167 -8.18 -9.84 -26.21
CA ASP A 167 -7.54 -10.87 -25.38
C ASP A 167 -6.04 -10.91 -25.67
N PRO A 168 -5.20 -10.25 -24.86
CA PRO A 168 -3.77 -10.18 -25.12
C PRO A 168 -3.06 -11.53 -24.91
N SER A 169 -3.70 -12.51 -24.24
CA SER A 169 -3.13 -13.84 -24.01
C SER A 169 -2.87 -14.58 -25.33
N GLN A 170 -3.60 -14.26 -26.38
CA GLN A 170 -3.36 -14.80 -27.74
C GLN A 170 -2.02 -14.36 -28.33
N ALA A 171 -1.39 -13.33 -27.78
CA ALA A 171 -0.08 -12.83 -28.16
C ALA A 171 0.96 -13.05 -27.03
N SER A 172 0.69 -13.97 -26.12
CA SER A 172 1.61 -14.33 -25.02
C SER A 172 2.92 -14.87 -25.60
N GLY A 173 4.04 -14.32 -25.07
CA GLY A 173 5.36 -14.65 -25.61
C GLY A 173 5.80 -13.84 -26.85
N ASP A 174 4.90 -13.09 -27.50
CA ASP A 174 5.19 -12.14 -28.58
C ASP A 174 5.27 -10.70 -28.05
N TRP A 175 4.33 -9.83 -28.42
CA TRP A 175 4.30 -8.46 -27.89
C TRP A 175 3.74 -8.36 -26.46
N TYR A 176 2.93 -9.31 -26.02
CA TYR A 176 2.43 -9.40 -24.65
C TYR A 176 3.27 -10.38 -23.81
N ARG A 177 3.90 -9.89 -22.75
CA ARG A 177 4.84 -10.66 -21.90
C ARG A 177 4.30 -10.76 -20.48
N GLU A 178 3.80 -11.92 -20.10
CA GLU A 178 3.39 -12.25 -18.74
C GLU A 178 4.60 -12.68 -17.92
N LEU A 179 4.96 -11.91 -16.89
CA LEU A 179 6.22 -12.10 -16.16
C LEU A 179 6.07 -12.94 -14.89
N GLY A 180 4.85 -13.17 -14.42
CA GLY A 180 4.60 -13.91 -13.17
C GLY A 180 5.22 -13.25 -11.94
N SER A 181 5.43 -11.92 -11.95
CA SER A 181 6.27 -11.25 -10.94
C SER A 181 5.66 -9.98 -10.37
N GLY A 182 6.19 -9.53 -9.21
CA GLY A 182 5.74 -8.31 -8.54
C GLY A 182 6.07 -7.03 -9.32
N MET A 183 5.42 -5.89 -8.94
CA MET A 183 5.48 -4.65 -9.71
C MET A 183 6.89 -4.11 -9.94
N GLY A 184 7.77 -4.18 -8.93
CA GLY A 184 9.16 -3.72 -9.08
C GLY A 184 9.94 -4.50 -10.13
N ALA A 185 9.80 -5.84 -10.14
CA ALA A 185 10.44 -6.71 -11.15
C ALA A 185 9.83 -6.46 -12.54
N THR A 186 8.50 -6.27 -12.63
CA THR A 186 7.82 -5.94 -13.88
C THR A 186 8.29 -4.60 -14.44
N LEU A 187 8.47 -3.57 -13.62
CA LEU A 187 9.00 -2.28 -14.04
C LEU A 187 10.46 -2.38 -14.52
N ASN A 188 11.31 -3.19 -13.85
CA ASN A 188 12.67 -3.45 -14.31
C ASN A 188 12.69 -4.15 -15.68
N ALA A 189 11.85 -5.16 -15.85
CA ALA A 189 11.73 -5.87 -17.14
C ALA A 189 11.21 -4.94 -18.24
N ALA A 190 10.18 -4.13 -17.95
CA ALA A 190 9.65 -3.14 -18.91
C ALA A 190 10.73 -2.12 -19.33
N ALA A 191 11.54 -1.63 -18.37
CA ALA A 191 12.65 -0.73 -18.66
C ALA A 191 13.71 -1.41 -19.57
N GLY A 192 14.10 -2.64 -19.27
CA GLY A 192 15.07 -3.39 -20.09
C GLY A 192 14.57 -3.77 -21.48
N MET A 193 13.27 -3.98 -21.65
CA MET A 193 12.65 -4.35 -22.93
C MET A 193 12.14 -3.16 -23.75
N ASN A 194 12.20 -1.93 -23.23
CA ASN A 194 11.50 -0.77 -23.79
C ASN A 194 10.01 -1.09 -24.02
N ALA A 195 9.35 -1.64 -22.99
CA ALA A 195 7.98 -2.10 -23.06
C ALA A 195 7.03 -1.14 -22.33
N TYR A 196 5.77 -1.14 -22.75
CA TYR A 196 4.68 -0.57 -21.96
C TYR A 196 4.38 -1.48 -20.77
N THR A 197 3.87 -0.90 -19.69
CA THR A 197 3.32 -1.65 -18.55
C THR A 197 2.35 -0.80 -17.76
N MET A 198 1.47 -1.43 -17.01
CA MET A 198 0.60 -0.75 -16.05
C MET A 198 1.18 -0.84 -14.64
N SER A 199 1.20 0.27 -13.93
CA SER A 199 1.64 0.35 -12.52
C SER A 199 0.69 1.21 -11.71
N ASP A 200 0.56 0.94 -10.42
CA ASP A 200 0.05 1.96 -9.52
C ASP A 200 1.02 3.14 -9.46
N ARG A 201 0.47 4.36 -9.36
CA ARG A 201 1.27 5.60 -9.39
C ARG A 201 2.27 5.67 -8.24
N ALA A 202 1.93 5.16 -7.06
CA ALA A 202 2.80 5.22 -5.90
C ALA A 202 4.07 4.40 -6.12
N THR A 203 3.92 3.15 -6.58
CA THR A 203 5.06 2.29 -6.94
C THR A 203 5.90 2.91 -8.05
N TRP A 204 5.24 3.45 -9.11
CA TRP A 204 5.96 4.14 -10.19
C TRP A 204 6.80 5.32 -9.69
N ILE A 205 6.27 6.16 -8.81
CA ILE A 205 7.00 7.33 -8.28
C ILE A 205 8.16 6.90 -7.39
N ALA A 206 7.95 5.87 -6.55
CA ALA A 206 9.00 5.31 -5.69
C ALA A 206 10.10 4.59 -6.49
N PHE A 207 9.75 3.98 -7.63
CA PHE A 207 10.66 3.22 -8.45
C PHE A 207 11.83 4.07 -8.96
N GLY A 208 13.06 3.57 -8.80
CA GLY A 208 14.28 4.29 -9.12
C GLY A 208 14.80 4.06 -10.54
N ASN A 209 14.76 2.80 -11.01
CA ASN A 209 15.38 2.38 -12.27
C ASN A 209 14.45 2.55 -13.48
N LYS A 210 14.04 3.80 -13.76
CA LYS A 210 13.06 4.12 -14.81
C LYS A 210 13.61 4.01 -16.23
N ALA A 211 14.93 4.05 -16.39
CA ALA A 211 15.56 4.26 -17.69
C ALA A 211 14.88 5.43 -18.44
N ASP A 212 14.42 5.23 -19.66
CA ASP A 212 13.68 6.24 -20.43
C ASP A 212 12.15 6.07 -20.38
N LEU A 213 11.64 5.18 -19.50
CA LEU A 213 10.20 5.03 -19.30
C LEU A 213 9.58 6.30 -18.73
N LYS A 214 8.40 6.66 -19.24
CA LYS A 214 7.58 7.81 -18.82
C LYS A 214 6.13 7.39 -18.61
N VAL A 215 5.38 8.20 -17.85
CA VAL A 215 3.92 8.08 -17.80
C VAL A 215 3.38 8.58 -19.15
N LEU A 216 2.66 7.73 -19.85
CA LEU A 216 2.11 8.02 -21.18
C LEU A 216 0.58 8.08 -21.19
N ALA A 217 -0.11 7.30 -20.33
CA ALA A 217 -1.55 7.45 -20.13
C ALA A 217 -1.90 7.51 -18.64
N GLN A 218 -2.80 8.44 -18.28
CA GLN A 218 -3.21 8.73 -16.91
C GLN A 218 -4.52 9.53 -16.86
N HIS A 219 -5.06 9.74 -15.65
CA HIS A 219 -6.25 10.59 -15.40
C HIS A 219 -7.56 10.04 -16.01
N ASP A 220 -7.61 8.75 -16.39
CA ASP A 220 -8.84 8.07 -16.73
C ASP A 220 -9.55 7.60 -15.46
N ALA A 221 -10.88 7.80 -15.38
CA ALA A 221 -11.70 7.27 -14.29
C ALA A 221 -11.59 5.74 -14.14
N LYS A 222 -11.35 5.03 -15.24
CA LYS A 222 -11.12 3.56 -15.25
C LYS A 222 -9.81 3.15 -14.58
N LEU A 223 -8.87 4.08 -14.38
CA LEU A 223 -7.61 3.86 -13.68
C LEU A 223 -7.71 4.05 -12.15
N PHE A 224 -8.90 4.40 -11.64
CA PHE A 224 -9.13 4.54 -10.21
C PHE A 224 -8.85 3.23 -9.45
N ASN A 225 -8.16 3.33 -8.33
CA ASN A 225 -7.69 2.20 -7.54
C ASN A 225 -8.09 2.36 -6.07
N GLN A 226 -9.26 1.81 -5.71
CA GLN A 226 -9.81 1.86 -4.36
C GLN A 226 -9.22 0.78 -3.47
N TYR A 227 -8.72 1.17 -2.31
CA TYR A 227 -8.26 0.26 -1.25
C TYR A 227 -9.38 -0.03 -0.27
N GLY A 228 -9.54 -1.32 0.04
CA GLY A 228 -10.48 -1.81 1.04
C GLY A 228 -9.77 -2.50 2.19
N VAL A 229 -10.38 -2.43 3.37
CA VAL A 229 -9.94 -3.17 4.57
C VAL A 229 -11.09 -4.02 5.10
N ILE A 230 -10.78 -5.25 5.51
CA ILE A 230 -11.76 -6.27 5.91
C ILE A 230 -11.22 -7.04 7.10
N LEU A 231 -12.02 -7.21 8.15
CA LEU A 231 -11.75 -8.17 9.22
C LEU A 231 -12.01 -9.59 8.69
N VAL A 232 -11.05 -10.49 8.84
CA VAL A 232 -11.26 -11.91 8.57
C VAL A 232 -12.30 -12.44 9.55
N ASN A 233 -13.22 -13.29 9.07
CA ASN A 233 -14.38 -13.67 9.84
C ASN A 233 -14.02 -14.58 11.04
N PRO A 234 -14.14 -14.12 12.30
CA PRO A 234 -13.82 -14.90 13.50
C PRO A 234 -14.79 -16.06 13.74
N GLU A 235 -15.97 -16.03 13.14
CA GLU A 235 -16.92 -17.15 13.22
C GLU A 235 -16.38 -18.38 12.49
N ARG A 236 -15.66 -18.18 11.38
CA ARG A 236 -15.00 -19.25 10.61
C ARG A 236 -13.63 -19.64 11.18
N HIS A 237 -12.92 -18.67 11.73
CA HIS A 237 -11.53 -18.83 12.18
C HIS A 237 -11.38 -18.32 13.62
N LYS A 238 -11.64 -19.17 14.60
CA LYS A 238 -11.68 -18.82 16.04
C LYS A 238 -10.37 -18.24 16.60
N HIS A 239 -9.25 -18.45 15.90
CA HIS A 239 -7.93 -17.89 16.27
C HIS A 239 -7.70 -16.46 15.78
N VAL A 240 -8.58 -15.92 14.92
CA VAL A 240 -8.51 -14.53 14.46
C VAL A 240 -8.63 -13.57 15.63
N ARG A 241 -7.69 -12.67 15.73
CA ARG A 241 -7.63 -11.65 16.79
C ARG A 241 -8.60 -10.50 16.49
N ALA A 242 -9.91 -10.81 16.51
CA ALA A 242 -10.97 -9.92 16.03
C ALA A 242 -10.93 -8.54 16.69
N LYS A 243 -10.75 -8.46 18.03
CA LYS A 243 -10.69 -7.18 18.75
C LYS A 243 -9.52 -6.31 18.31
N ALA A 244 -8.34 -6.89 18.18
CA ALA A 244 -7.15 -6.16 17.75
C ALA A 244 -7.19 -5.80 16.26
N GLY A 245 -7.71 -6.71 15.40
CA GLY A 245 -7.95 -6.46 13.99
C GLY A 245 -8.96 -5.33 13.77
N GLN A 246 -10.06 -5.33 14.54
CA GLN A 246 -11.06 -4.25 14.48
C GLN A 246 -10.46 -2.92 14.94
N SER A 247 -9.61 -2.91 15.98
CA SER A 247 -8.90 -1.69 16.42
C SER A 247 -8.01 -1.11 15.30
N PHE A 248 -7.35 -1.97 14.51
CA PHE A 248 -6.57 -1.52 13.36
C PHE A 248 -7.47 -0.92 12.27
N ILE A 249 -8.58 -1.57 11.95
CA ILE A 249 -9.55 -1.08 10.96
C ILE A 249 -10.13 0.26 11.40
N ASP A 250 -10.54 0.39 12.65
CA ASP A 250 -11.16 1.62 13.20
C ASP A 250 -10.14 2.78 13.22
N TRP A 251 -8.87 2.49 13.58
CA TRP A 251 -7.82 3.49 13.50
C TRP A 251 -7.55 3.92 12.06
N LEU A 252 -7.40 2.97 11.14
CA LEU A 252 -7.05 3.22 9.74
C LEU A 252 -8.16 4.03 9.03
N THR A 253 -9.43 3.74 9.33
CA THR A 253 -10.59 4.43 8.76
C THR A 253 -11.06 5.62 9.60
N GLY A 254 -10.52 5.81 10.80
CA GLY A 254 -10.81 6.92 11.70
C GLY A 254 -9.99 8.18 11.39
N PRO A 255 -10.30 9.31 12.08
CA PRO A 255 -9.67 10.60 11.79
C PRO A 255 -8.16 10.59 11.79
N LYS A 256 -7.53 9.88 12.76
CA LYS A 256 -6.07 9.83 12.90
C LYS A 256 -5.39 9.07 11.76
N GLY A 257 -5.90 7.89 11.41
CA GLY A 257 -5.38 7.09 10.29
C GLY A 257 -5.59 7.81 8.96
N GLN A 258 -6.76 8.41 8.75
CA GLN A 258 -7.07 9.18 7.54
C GLN A 258 -6.17 10.43 7.41
N ALA A 259 -5.91 11.15 8.49
CA ALA A 259 -4.96 12.27 8.51
C ALA A 259 -3.51 11.79 8.21
N ALA A 260 -3.11 10.64 8.78
CA ALA A 260 -1.80 10.07 8.53
C ALA A 260 -1.65 9.65 7.05
N ILE A 261 -2.68 9.05 6.42
CA ILE A 261 -2.69 8.73 4.99
C ILE A 261 -2.54 10.01 4.15
N ALA A 262 -3.29 11.07 4.46
CA ALA A 262 -3.23 12.35 3.75
C ALA A 262 -1.83 13.01 3.85
N ALA A 263 -1.16 12.85 4.99
CA ALA A 263 0.16 13.41 5.24
C ALA A 263 1.30 12.61 4.59
N PHE A 264 1.05 11.37 4.15
CA PHE A 264 2.07 10.55 3.51
C PHE A 264 2.42 11.08 2.12
N LYS A 265 3.70 11.39 1.92
CA LYS A 265 4.22 11.92 0.66
C LYS A 265 5.46 11.14 0.22
N VAL A 266 5.59 10.90 -1.08
CA VAL A 266 6.80 10.36 -1.70
C VAL A 266 7.34 11.41 -2.66
N LYS A 267 8.61 11.80 -2.48
CA LYS A 267 9.24 12.88 -3.26
C LYS A 267 8.38 14.17 -3.28
N GLY A 268 7.79 14.52 -2.12
CA GLY A 268 6.95 15.70 -1.93
C GLY A 268 5.52 15.60 -2.48
N LYS A 269 5.14 14.51 -3.14
CA LYS A 269 3.81 14.31 -3.73
C LYS A 269 2.94 13.41 -2.86
N GLN A 270 1.68 13.82 -2.61
CA GLN A 270 0.67 12.95 -2.01
C GLN A 270 0.26 11.90 -3.03
N LEU A 271 0.25 10.62 -2.62
CA LEU A 271 -0.03 9.49 -3.51
C LEU A 271 -1.26 8.70 -3.12
N PHE A 272 -1.70 8.83 -1.87
CA PHE A 272 -2.90 8.19 -1.37
C PHE A 272 -3.86 9.25 -0.85
N PHE A 273 -5.11 9.13 -1.25
CA PHE A 273 -6.17 10.07 -0.92
C PHE A 273 -7.18 9.38 -0.01
N PRO A 274 -7.28 9.77 1.28
CA PRO A 274 -8.18 9.14 2.23
C PRO A 274 -9.64 9.38 1.83
N ASN A 275 -10.49 8.34 1.96
CA ASN A 275 -11.91 8.43 1.63
C ASN A 275 -12.81 7.49 2.44
N ALA A 276 -12.38 7.06 3.63
CA ALA A 276 -13.12 6.11 4.46
C ALA A 276 -14.54 6.57 4.83
N HIS A 277 -14.80 7.87 4.85
CA HIS A 277 -16.08 8.47 5.24
C HIS A 277 -16.88 9.05 4.08
N LYS A 278 -16.39 8.96 2.84
CA LYS A 278 -17.16 9.34 1.66
C LYS A 278 -18.08 8.19 1.29
N ALA A 279 -19.37 8.46 1.10
CA ALA A 279 -20.29 7.48 0.54
C ALA A 279 -19.72 6.98 -0.79
N SER A 280 -19.74 5.66 -0.98
CA SER A 280 -19.35 5.05 -2.26
C SER A 280 -20.31 5.58 -3.32
N SER A 281 -19.83 6.45 -4.20
CA SER A 281 -20.55 6.91 -5.38
C SER A 281 -20.61 5.79 -6.43
#